data_f8e3924e32ec5ac5c59ddae31997f8d0
#
_entry.id   f8e3924e32ec5ac5c59ddae31997f8d0
#
_cell.length_a   1.000
_cell.length_b   1.000
_cell.length_c   1.000
_cell.angle_alpha   90.00
_cell.angle_beta   90.00
_cell.angle_gamma   90.00
#
_symmetry.space_group_name_H-M   'P 1'
#
loop_
_entity.id
_entity.type
_entity.pdbx_description
1 polymer ?
#
loop_
_entity_poly.entity_id
_entity_poly.type
_entity_poly.pdbx_seq_one_letter_code
_entity_poly.pdbx_strand_id
1 'polypeptide(L)'
;MSRLDAIRLAKGYIMHKMRHLGFTSGRHTSIDNLPKSCPEELRPYVAEATRDLFVEGHLSKKSTEYGVQVTAIKSKAAFDYANLYCREYNLQEEEYGKPYRPRKVPPLPTEVLHALKFKKKA
;
A
#
# COMPACT_ATOMS: atom_id res chain seq x y z
N MET A 1 11.93 14.15 -4.26
CA MET A 1 10.87 13.72 -3.33
C MET A 1 11.42 13.82 -1.91
N SER A 2 10.70 14.49 -1.03
CA SER A 2 11.10 14.58 0.37
C SER A 2 10.84 13.24 1.08
N ARG A 3 11.48 13.06 2.26
CA ARG A 3 11.25 11.86 3.07
C ARG A 3 9.79 11.73 3.49
N LEU A 4 9.14 12.85 3.87
CA LEU A 4 7.73 12.84 4.26
C LEU A 4 6.82 12.47 3.10
N ASP A 5 7.12 12.95 1.90
CA ASP A 5 6.36 12.59 0.70
C ASP A 5 6.54 11.11 0.38
N ALA A 6 7.76 10.58 0.50
CA ALA A 6 8.03 9.17 0.28
C ALA A 6 7.27 8.28 1.27
N ILE A 7 7.23 8.67 2.55
CA ILE A 7 6.46 7.94 3.58
C ILE A 7 4.97 7.97 3.24
N ARG A 8 4.44 9.13 2.84
CA ARG A 8 3.04 9.27 2.47
C ARG A 8 2.69 8.39 1.27
N LEU A 9 3.53 8.34 0.27
CA LEU A 9 3.33 7.47 -0.89
C LEU A 9 3.46 5.99 -0.50
N ALA A 10 4.39 5.65 0.39
CA ALA A 10 4.51 4.28 0.90
C ALA A 10 3.25 3.85 1.67
N LYS A 11 2.68 4.74 2.50
CA LYS A 11 1.39 4.49 3.14
C LYS A 11 0.30 4.25 2.08
N GLY A 12 0.30 5.06 1.04
CA GLY A 12 -0.64 4.92 -0.07
C GLY A 12 -0.49 3.59 -0.78
N TYR A 13 0.73 3.17 -1.05
CA TYR A 13 1.02 1.86 -1.64
C TYR A 13 0.45 0.73 -0.79
N ILE A 14 0.71 0.76 0.52
CA ILE A 14 0.24 -0.29 1.44
C ILE A 14 -1.28 -0.35 1.44
N MET A 15 -1.95 0.80 1.59
CA MET A 15 -3.41 0.83 1.62
C MET A 15 -4.03 0.45 0.27
N HIS A 16 -3.42 0.86 -0.84
CA HIS A 16 -3.85 0.44 -2.17
C HIS A 16 -3.74 -1.07 -2.34
N LYS A 17 -2.61 -1.65 -1.95
CA LYS A 17 -2.38 -3.09 -2.03
C LYS A 17 -3.38 -3.86 -1.17
N MET A 18 -3.60 -3.42 0.08
CA MET A 18 -4.54 -4.08 0.98
C MET A 18 -5.96 -4.04 0.43
N ARG A 19 -6.37 -2.88 -0.08
CA ARG A 19 -7.68 -2.70 -0.68
C ARG A 19 -7.84 -3.57 -1.93
N HIS A 20 -6.86 -3.53 -2.81
CA HIS A 20 -6.91 -4.23 -4.09
C HIS A 20 -6.94 -5.74 -3.92
N LEU A 21 -6.17 -6.28 -2.98
CA LEU A 21 -6.09 -7.72 -2.71
C LEU A 21 -7.17 -8.19 -1.73
N GLY A 22 -8.00 -7.29 -1.22
CA GLY A 22 -9.11 -7.64 -0.36
C GLY A 22 -8.74 -7.96 1.08
N PHE A 23 -7.57 -7.54 1.56
CA PHE A 23 -7.15 -7.73 2.96
C PHE A 23 -7.75 -6.65 3.86
N THR A 24 -9.08 -6.63 3.92
CA THR A 24 -9.87 -5.69 4.70
C THR A 24 -10.93 -6.47 5.48
N SER A 25 -11.54 -5.84 6.47
CA SER A 25 -12.70 -6.41 7.18
C SER A 25 -12.46 -7.83 7.72
N GLY A 26 -11.30 -8.04 8.34
CA GLY A 26 -10.98 -9.31 8.97
C GLY A 26 -10.21 -10.30 8.11
N ARG A 27 -10.01 -10.01 6.83
CA ARG A 27 -9.10 -10.82 6.00
C ARG A 27 -7.68 -10.32 6.19
N HIS A 28 -6.79 -11.22 6.57
CA HIS A 28 -5.41 -10.88 6.97
C HIS A 28 -4.38 -11.42 5.99
N THR A 29 -3.24 -10.75 5.95
CA THR A 29 -2.05 -11.23 5.25
C THR A 29 -0.84 -11.07 6.17
N SER A 30 0.24 -11.81 5.89
CA SER A 30 1.48 -11.64 6.64
C SER A 30 2.02 -10.21 6.48
N ILE A 31 2.51 -9.63 7.58
CA ILE A 31 3.15 -8.31 7.54
C ILE A 31 4.35 -8.30 6.58
N ASP A 32 5.01 -9.44 6.40
CA ASP A 32 6.15 -9.57 5.48
C ASP A 32 5.76 -9.41 4.01
N ASN A 33 4.47 -9.51 3.70
CA ASN A 33 3.99 -9.31 2.34
C ASN A 33 3.86 -7.82 1.97
N LEU A 34 3.89 -6.91 2.94
CA LEU A 34 3.70 -5.49 2.66
C LEU A 34 4.78 -4.89 1.77
N PRO A 35 6.10 -5.16 1.97
CA PRO A 35 7.13 -4.61 1.09
C PRO A 35 7.23 -5.32 -0.25
N LYS A 36 6.62 -6.49 -0.42
CA LYS A 36 6.70 -7.23 -1.68
C LYS A 36 6.00 -6.47 -2.80
N SER A 37 6.64 -6.41 -3.95
CA SER A 37 6.16 -5.69 -5.14
C SER A 37 6.06 -4.18 -4.97
N CYS A 38 6.60 -3.64 -3.87
CA CYS A 38 6.68 -2.20 -3.67
C CYS A 38 7.65 -1.59 -4.68
N PRO A 39 7.31 -0.42 -5.27
CA PRO A 39 8.29 0.32 -6.05
C PRO A 39 9.56 0.51 -5.24
N GLU A 40 10.71 0.26 -5.87
CA GLU A 40 11.99 0.26 -5.18
C GLU A 40 12.31 1.57 -4.49
N GLU A 41 11.91 2.66 -5.09
CA GLU A 41 12.09 4.00 -4.56
C GLU A 41 11.34 4.21 -3.22
N LEU A 42 10.24 3.50 -2.99
CA LEU A 42 9.45 3.59 -1.77
C LEU A 42 9.79 2.50 -0.75
N ARG A 43 10.46 1.44 -1.18
CA ARG A 43 10.71 0.27 -0.33
C ARG A 43 11.41 0.61 1.00
N PRO A 44 12.41 1.50 1.05
CA PRO A 44 13.05 1.84 2.31
C PRO A 44 12.13 2.49 3.34
N TYR A 45 10.98 3.00 2.91
CA TYR A 45 10.04 3.70 3.77
C TYR A 45 8.87 2.84 4.23
N VAL A 46 8.77 1.59 3.73
CA VAL A 46 7.61 0.72 4.02
C VAL A 46 7.49 0.41 5.51
N ALA A 47 8.59 0.12 6.19
CA ALA A 47 8.55 -0.20 7.61
C ALA A 47 8.02 0.96 8.45
N GLU A 48 8.50 2.17 8.20
CA GLU A 48 8.03 3.36 8.90
C GLU A 48 6.58 3.71 8.55
N ALA A 49 6.23 3.60 7.27
CA ALA A 49 4.86 3.82 6.80
C ALA A 49 3.90 2.82 7.46
N THR A 50 4.28 1.56 7.58
CA THR A 50 3.49 0.54 8.23
C THR A 50 3.23 0.89 9.70
N ARG A 51 4.28 1.29 10.42
CA ARG A 51 4.17 1.70 11.80
C ARG A 51 3.22 2.89 11.96
N ASP A 52 3.36 3.90 11.10
CA ASP A 52 2.50 5.07 11.12
C ASP A 52 1.04 4.70 10.88
N LEU A 53 0.79 3.77 9.94
CA LEU A 53 -0.58 3.30 9.67
C LEU A 53 -1.20 2.58 10.87
N PHE A 54 -0.41 1.84 11.65
CA PHE A 54 -0.90 1.25 12.90
C PHE A 54 -1.23 2.33 13.94
N VAL A 55 -0.35 3.30 14.11
CA VAL A 55 -0.56 4.41 15.05
C VAL A 55 -1.80 5.23 14.68
N GLU A 56 -1.99 5.47 13.38
CA GLU A 56 -3.15 6.20 12.88
C GLU A 56 -4.45 5.38 12.91
N GLY A 57 -4.37 4.09 13.20
CA GLY A 57 -5.55 3.23 13.27
C GLY A 57 -6.06 2.73 11.93
N HIS A 58 -5.23 2.76 10.88
CA HIS A 58 -5.61 2.30 9.54
C HIS A 58 -5.27 0.84 9.28
N LEU A 59 -4.34 0.29 10.05
CA LEU A 59 -4.01 -1.13 10.03
C LEU A 59 -4.24 -1.74 11.40
N SER A 60 -4.72 -2.97 11.42
CA SER A 60 -4.83 -3.79 12.62
C SER A 60 -3.94 -5.01 12.47
N LYS A 61 -3.34 -5.47 13.56
CA LYS A 61 -2.45 -6.64 13.53
C LYS A 61 -2.95 -7.72 14.46
N LYS A 62 -2.57 -8.96 14.13
CA LYS A 62 -2.85 -10.13 14.92
C LYS A 62 -1.58 -10.99 14.96
N SER A 63 -1.09 -11.29 16.15
CA SER A 63 0.05 -12.20 16.32
C SER A 63 -0.45 -13.63 16.27
N THR A 64 0.19 -14.45 15.45
CA THR A 64 -0.12 -15.88 15.32
C THR A 64 1.18 -16.67 15.47
N GLU A 65 1.07 -18.01 15.58
CA GLU A 65 2.24 -18.88 15.60
C GLU A 65 3.04 -18.82 14.29
N TYR A 66 2.43 -18.32 13.21
CA TYR A 66 3.09 -18.15 11.92
C TYR A 66 3.61 -16.72 11.69
N GLY A 67 3.60 -15.88 12.74
CA GLY A 67 4.05 -14.50 12.66
C GLY A 67 2.92 -13.49 12.77
N VAL A 68 3.23 -12.24 12.43
CA VAL A 68 2.27 -11.14 12.52
C VAL A 68 1.44 -11.07 11.25
N GLN A 69 0.13 -11.07 11.41
CA GLN A 69 -0.83 -10.89 10.34
C GLN A 69 -1.43 -9.50 10.42
N VAL A 70 -1.75 -8.91 9.29
CA VAL A 70 -2.31 -7.55 9.21
C VAL A 70 -3.56 -7.51 8.34
N THR A 71 -4.46 -6.59 8.68
CA THR A 71 -5.64 -6.28 7.89
C THR A 71 -5.84 -4.77 7.87
N ALA A 72 -6.42 -4.25 6.79
CA ALA A 72 -6.72 -2.83 6.69
C ALA A 72 -8.09 -2.53 7.29
N ILE A 73 -8.17 -1.42 8.01
CA ILE A 73 -9.43 -0.89 8.51
C ILE A 73 -10.05 -0.04 7.40
N LYS A 74 -11.29 -0.34 7.02
CA LYS A 74 -12.00 0.45 6.02
C LYS A 74 -12.34 1.83 6.61
N SER A 75 -11.72 2.86 6.08
CA SER A 75 -12.06 4.24 6.44
C SER A 75 -11.70 5.16 5.29
N LYS A 76 -12.38 6.29 5.22
CA LYS A 76 -12.09 7.29 4.19
C LYS A 76 -10.65 7.78 4.29
N ALA A 77 -10.19 8.09 5.50
CA ALA A 77 -8.84 8.61 5.71
C ALA A 77 -7.77 7.61 5.24
N ALA A 78 -7.95 6.32 5.53
CA ALA A 78 -7.02 5.29 5.09
C ALA A 78 -6.98 5.18 3.57
N PHE A 79 -8.13 5.21 2.93
CA PHE A 79 -8.20 5.07 1.48
C PHE A 79 -7.84 6.35 0.73
N ASP A 80 -7.83 7.51 1.39
CA ASP A 80 -7.28 8.74 0.81
C ASP A 80 -5.77 8.57 0.52
N TYR A 81 -5.05 7.85 1.38
CA TYR A 81 -3.65 7.49 1.10
C TYR A 81 -3.54 6.64 -0.17
N ALA A 82 -4.39 5.62 -0.29
CA ALA A 82 -4.38 4.76 -1.47
C ALA A 82 -4.66 5.55 -2.75
N ASN A 83 -5.62 6.47 -2.68
CA ASN A 83 -5.98 7.29 -3.83
C ASN A 83 -4.87 8.27 -4.21
N LEU A 84 -4.17 8.83 -3.22
CA LEU A 84 -3.00 9.67 -3.49
C LEU A 84 -1.92 8.89 -4.24
N TYR A 85 -1.65 7.67 -3.79
CA TYR A 85 -0.69 6.78 -4.46
C TYR A 85 -1.14 6.49 -5.89
N CYS A 86 -2.43 6.18 -6.10
CA CYS A 86 -2.96 5.91 -7.42
C CYS A 86 -2.80 7.11 -8.35
N ARG A 87 -3.05 8.32 -7.86
CA ARG A 87 -2.87 9.54 -8.65
C ARG A 87 -1.41 9.74 -9.06
N GLU A 88 -0.50 9.54 -8.10
CA GLU A 88 0.93 9.73 -8.36
C GLU A 88 1.46 8.79 -9.44
N TYR A 89 0.96 7.56 -9.47
CA TYR A 89 1.42 6.54 -10.43
C TYR A 89 0.42 6.29 -11.56
N ASN A 90 -0.58 7.18 -11.74
CA ASN A 90 -1.60 7.07 -12.80
C ASN A 90 -2.36 5.75 -12.78
N LEU A 91 -2.63 5.25 -11.59
CA LEU A 91 -3.45 4.07 -11.40
C LEU A 91 -4.91 4.47 -11.23
N GLN A 92 -5.82 3.52 -11.46
CA GLN A 92 -7.24 3.79 -11.27
C GLN A 92 -7.54 3.92 -9.77
N GLU A 93 -8.19 5.02 -9.39
CA GLU A 93 -8.63 5.24 -8.01
C GLU A 93 -9.92 4.50 -7.71
N GLU A 94 -10.06 4.03 -6.46
CA GLU A 94 -11.30 3.48 -5.95
C GLU A 94 -12.03 4.56 -5.15
N GLU A 95 -13.35 4.65 -5.31
CA GLU A 95 -14.15 5.56 -4.52
C GLU A 95 -14.49 4.94 -3.16
N TYR A 96 -14.35 5.75 -2.10
CA TYR A 96 -14.76 5.32 -0.78
C TYR A 96 -16.24 4.99 -0.73
N GLY A 97 -16.58 3.87 -0.08
CA GLY A 97 -17.97 3.42 0.08
C GLY A 97 -18.50 2.55 -1.05
N LYS A 98 -17.81 2.46 -2.16
CA LYS A 98 -18.17 1.51 -3.21
C LYS A 98 -17.60 0.13 -2.89
N PRO A 99 -18.31 -0.96 -3.22
CA PRO A 99 -17.77 -2.30 -3.04
C PRO A 99 -16.51 -2.45 -3.87
N TYR A 100 -15.42 -2.76 -3.21
CA TYR A 100 -14.17 -3.07 -3.90
C TYR A 100 -14.20 -4.54 -4.32
N ARG A 101 -14.04 -4.78 -5.61
CA ARG A 101 -13.94 -6.14 -6.14
C ARG A 101 -12.49 -6.41 -6.49
N PRO A 102 -11.83 -7.37 -5.80
CA PRO A 102 -10.45 -7.73 -6.15
C PRO A 102 -10.39 -8.16 -7.61
N ARG A 103 -9.61 -7.46 -8.39
CA ARG A 103 -9.30 -7.83 -9.76
C ARG A 103 -7.79 -7.93 -9.86
N LYS A 104 -7.29 -8.26 -11.04
CA LYS A 104 -5.85 -8.18 -11.26
C LYS A 104 -5.35 -6.81 -10.84
N VAL A 105 -4.25 -6.80 -10.08
CA VAL A 105 -3.58 -5.54 -9.74
C VAL A 105 -3.24 -4.85 -11.05
N PRO A 106 -3.72 -3.62 -11.30
CA PRO A 106 -3.32 -2.91 -12.49
C PRO A 106 -1.80 -2.79 -12.51
N PRO A 107 -1.14 -3.16 -13.60
CA PRO A 107 0.30 -2.95 -13.67
C PRO A 107 0.59 -1.46 -13.59
N LEU A 108 1.72 -1.12 -12.99
CA LEU A 108 2.19 0.27 -13.06
C LEU A 108 2.33 0.66 -14.54
N PRO A 109 2.06 1.93 -14.89
CA PRO A 109 2.31 2.39 -16.24
C PRO A 109 3.73 2.05 -16.68
N THR A 110 3.89 1.66 -17.95
CA THR A 110 5.19 1.25 -18.48
C THR A 110 6.28 2.27 -18.21
N GLU A 111 5.95 3.54 -18.33
CA GLU A 111 6.87 4.65 -18.09
C GLU A 111 7.38 4.65 -16.64
N VAL A 112 6.48 4.41 -15.68
CA VAL A 112 6.84 4.36 -14.26
C VAL A 112 7.72 3.14 -13.98
N LEU A 113 7.35 1.98 -14.52
CA LEU A 113 8.14 0.76 -14.38
C LEU A 113 9.54 0.94 -14.97
N HIS A 114 9.63 1.57 -16.11
CA HIS A 114 10.89 1.81 -16.79
C HIS A 114 11.80 2.74 -15.97
N ALA A 115 11.26 3.82 -15.44
CA ALA A 115 11.98 4.75 -14.59
C ALA A 115 12.50 4.06 -13.31
N LEU A 116 11.67 3.23 -12.69
CA LEU A 116 12.05 2.49 -11.48
C LEU A 116 13.15 1.45 -11.77
N LYS A 117 13.08 0.77 -12.91
CA LYS A 117 14.10 -0.20 -13.32
C LYS A 117 15.45 0.48 -13.56
N PHE A 118 15.47 1.67 -14.15
CA PHE A 118 16.69 2.41 -14.35
C PHE A 118 17.33 2.82 -13.02
N LYS A 119 16.54 3.29 -12.07
CA LYS A 119 17.05 3.60 -10.73
C LYS A 119 17.63 2.37 -10.05
N LYS A 120 17.06 1.20 -10.28
CA LYS A 120 17.52 -0.05 -9.69
C LYS A 120 18.87 -0.48 -10.23
N LYS A 121 19.16 -0.18 -11.48
CA LYS A 121 20.41 -0.58 -12.15
C LYS A 121 21.55 0.42 -11.96
N ALA A 122 21.22 1.63 -11.52
CA ALA A 122 22.21 2.70 -11.34
C ALA A 122 23.02 2.53 -10.02
#